data_97f18ef9d6ea0faa175b5995e0153dce
#
_entry.id   97f18ef9d6ea0faa175b5995e0153dce
#
_cell.length_a   1.000
_cell.length_b   1.000
_cell.length_c   1.000
_cell.angle_alpha   90.00
_cell.angle_beta   90.00
_cell.angle_gamma   90.00
#
_symmetry.space_group_name_H-M   'P 1'
#
loop_
_entity.id
_entity.type
_entity.pdbx_description
1 polymer ?
#
loop_
_entity_poly.entity_id
_entity_poly.type
_entity_poly.pdbx_seq_one_letter_code
_entity_poly.pdbx_strand_id
1 'polypeptide(L)'
;AYTLPVVANWNVDLWGNIKAQKRAAQAALLQSQDYQTAVKTQLICNVANLYYTLLSLDRQMEIVENMQDLTKDTWNMMKLQMEYGSARATSVQSAEAAYYSVLTQSNTLKQSIRETENSLSLLLGEPAQAIARGKLDNQNLPTNFSGGVGASILSNRPDVHANEMALA
;
A
#
# COMPACT_ATOMS: atom_id res chain seq x y z
N ALA A 1 30.62 -43.92 43.85
CA ALA A 1 30.32 -44.59 42.58
C ALA A 1 29.34 -43.77 41.83
N TYR A 2 29.70 -43.32 40.62
CA TYR A 2 28.80 -42.59 39.73
C TYR A 2 28.20 -43.61 38.76
N THR A 3 26.86 -43.74 38.77
CA THR A 3 26.12 -44.58 37.81
C THR A 3 25.47 -43.70 36.76
N LEU A 4 25.83 -43.88 35.51
CA LEU A 4 25.18 -43.28 34.35
C LEU A 4 24.16 -44.30 33.78
N PRO A 5 22.85 -44.17 34.09
CA PRO A 5 21.87 -45.06 33.50
C PRO A 5 21.60 -44.64 32.03
N VAL A 6 21.87 -45.54 31.10
CA VAL A 6 21.42 -45.41 29.71
C VAL A 6 20.09 -46.11 29.59
N VAL A 7 19.02 -45.34 29.39
CA VAL A 7 17.67 -45.88 29.20
C VAL A 7 17.29 -45.70 27.72
N ALA A 8 17.05 -46.80 27.02
CA ALA A 8 16.53 -46.80 25.63
C ALA A 8 15.05 -47.20 25.68
N ASN A 9 14.17 -46.25 25.34
CA ASN A 9 12.74 -46.50 25.18
C ASN A 9 12.43 -46.65 23.71
N TRP A 10 11.80 -47.73 23.33
CA TRP A 10 11.39 -48.02 21.96
C TRP A 10 9.89 -48.32 21.90
N ASN A 11 9.15 -47.54 21.12
CA ASN A 11 7.72 -47.74 20.86
C ASN A 11 7.50 -48.38 19.48
N VAL A 12 6.86 -49.56 19.45
CA VAL A 12 6.46 -50.20 18.20
C VAL A 12 5.15 -49.57 17.71
N ASP A 13 5.18 -48.98 16.51
CA ASP A 13 4.01 -48.32 15.92
C ASP A 13 3.08 -49.33 15.20
N LEU A 14 2.29 -50.08 15.99
CA LEU A 14 1.40 -51.10 15.48
C LEU A 14 0.18 -50.53 14.73
N TRP A 15 -0.25 -49.32 15.06
CA TRP A 15 -1.43 -48.66 14.48
C TRP A 15 -1.07 -47.44 13.62
N GLY A 16 0.18 -47.20 13.33
CA GLY A 16 0.62 -46.10 12.46
C GLY A 16 0.51 -44.71 13.08
N ASN A 17 0.41 -44.58 14.41
CA ASN A 17 0.28 -43.31 15.12
C ASN A 17 1.50 -42.39 14.89
N ILE A 18 2.72 -42.94 15.00
CA ILE A 18 3.98 -42.17 14.77
C ILE A 18 4.06 -41.73 13.30
N LYS A 19 3.62 -42.63 12.39
CA LYS A 19 3.56 -42.31 10.96
C LYS A 19 2.54 -41.20 10.65
N ALA A 20 1.36 -41.24 11.32
CA ALA A 20 0.35 -40.20 11.22
C ALA A 20 0.85 -38.85 11.78
N GLN A 21 1.51 -38.86 12.94
CA GLN A 21 2.11 -37.66 13.54
C GLN A 21 3.20 -37.06 12.64
N LYS A 22 4.02 -37.89 12.00
CA LYS A 22 5.02 -37.42 11.02
C LYS A 22 4.35 -36.71 9.82
N ARG A 23 3.26 -37.28 9.29
CA ARG A 23 2.50 -36.66 8.19
C ARG A 23 1.88 -35.33 8.61
N ALA A 24 1.28 -35.28 9.78
CA ALA A 24 0.71 -34.05 10.34
C ALA A 24 1.79 -32.97 10.54
N ALA A 25 2.97 -33.31 11.04
CA ALA A 25 4.09 -32.39 11.19
C ALA A 25 4.62 -31.89 9.83
N GLN A 26 4.62 -32.76 8.80
CA GLN A 26 4.98 -32.35 7.43
C GLN A 26 3.94 -31.42 6.84
N ALA A 27 2.64 -31.67 7.01
CA ALA A 27 1.56 -30.80 6.58
C ALA A 27 1.63 -29.42 7.26
N ALA A 28 1.89 -29.38 8.56
CA ALA A 28 2.08 -28.16 9.32
C ALA A 28 3.29 -27.32 8.82
N LEU A 29 4.37 -27.98 8.41
CA LEU A 29 5.53 -27.31 7.81
C LEU A 29 5.16 -26.67 6.46
N LEU A 30 4.44 -27.38 5.58
CA LEU A 30 3.98 -26.88 4.30
C LEU A 30 3.01 -25.70 4.48
N GLN A 31 2.06 -25.83 5.40
CA GLN A 31 1.15 -24.74 5.77
C GLN A 31 1.91 -23.47 6.21
N SER A 32 2.99 -23.62 6.99
CA SER A 32 3.82 -22.48 7.40
C SER A 32 4.53 -21.81 6.23
N GLN A 33 4.99 -22.59 5.22
CA GLN A 33 5.59 -22.05 4.01
C GLN A 33 4.57 -21.30 3.15
N ASP A 34 3.34 -21.81 3.06
CA ASP A 34 2.24 -21.15 2.35
C ASP A 34 1.86 -19.82 3.02
N TYR A 35 1.82 -19.80 4.36
CA TYR A 35 1.59 -18.57 5.11
C TYR A 35 2.68 -17.51 4.84
N GLN A 36 3.96 -17.93 4.78
CA GLN A 36 5.04 -17.03 4.40
C GLN A 36 4.84 -16.44 2.98
N THR A 37 4.39 -17.27 2.05
CA THR A 37 4.11 -16.83 0.67
C THR A 37 2.93 -15.86 0.61
N ALA A 38 1.87 -16.12 1.37
CA ALA A 38 0.73 -15.24 1.49
C ALA A 38 1.12 -13.86 2.05
N VAL A 39 1.94 -13.83 3.11
CA VAL A 39 2.45 -12.57 3.70
C VAL A 39 3.31 -11.79 2.70
N LYS A 40 4.20 -12.47 1.96
CA LYS A 40 4.99 -11.82 0.90
C LYS A 40 4.11 -11.20 -0.18
N THR A 41 3.09 -11.92 -0.63
CA THR A 41 2.15 -11.42 -1.65
C THR A 41 1.38 -10.20 -1.14
N GLN A 42 0.89 -10.26 0.10
CA GLN A 42 0.20 -9.13 0.73
C GLN A 42 1.11 -7.90 0.86
N LEU A 43 2.37 -8.10 1.22
CA LEU A 43 3.35 -7.02 1.32
C LEU A 43 3.58 -6.35 -0.04
N ILE A 44 3.76 -7.14 -1.10
CA ILE A 44 3.92 -6.62 -2.47
C ILE A 44 2.69 -5.80 -2.89
N CYS A 45 1.49 -6.31 -2.63
CA CYS A 45 0.25 -5.59 -2.92
C CYS A 45 0.14 -4.27 -2.15
N ASN A 46 0.51 -4.27 -0.87
CA ASN A 46 0.48 -3.07 -0.03
C ASN A 46 1.48 -2.01 -0.54
N VAL A 47 2.71 -2.41 -0.86
CA VAL A 47 3.73 -1.52 -1.44
C VAL A 47 3.25 -0.93 -2.77
N ALA A 48 2.69 -1.76 -3.66
CA ALA A 48 2.16 -1.30 -4.93
C ALA A 48 1.02 -0.28 -4.74
N ASN A 49 0.07 -0.56 -3.85
CA ASN A 49 -1.05 0.33 -3.54
C ASN A 49 -0.56 1.68 -3.00
N LEU A 50 0.38 1.68 -2.05
CA LEU A 50 0.94 2.93 -1.52
C LEU A 50 1.73 3.70 -2.57
N TYR A 51 2.48 3.01 -3.42
CA TYR A 51 3.22 3.64 -4.50
C TYR A 51 2.30 4.36 -5.51
N TYR A 52 1.24 3.68 -5.98
CA TYR A 52 0.28 4.30 -6.89
C TYR A 52 -0.57 5.39 -6.23
N THR A 53 -0.86 5.26 -4.93
CA THR A 53 -1.49 6.33 -4.15
C THR A 53 -0.58 7.57 -4.12
N LEU A 54 0.72 7.37 -3.90
CA LEU A 54 1.70 8.45 -3.90
C LEU A 54 1.80 9.17 -5.25
N LEU A 55 1.82 8.41 -6.36
CA LEU A 55 1.79 9.00 -7.71
C LEU A 55 0.50 9.81 -7.98
N SER A 56 -0.63 9.31 -7.47
CA SER A 56 -1.92 10.03 -7.58
C SER A 56 -1.92 11.32 -6.77
N LEU A 57 -1.35 11.32 -5.57
CA LEU A 57 -1.22 12.52 -4.73
C LEU A 57 -0.29 13.56 -5.37
N ASP A 58 0.82 13.13 -5.99
CA ASP A 58 1.71 14.04 -6.73
C ASP A 58 0.99 14.70 -7.91
N ARG A 59 0.19 13.94 -8.64
CA ARG A 59 -0.62 14.51 -9.75
C ARG A 59 -1.66 15.50 -9.24
N GLN A 60 -2.31 15.19 -8.13
CA GLN A 60 -3.25 16.13 -7.48
C GLN A 60 -2.51 17.39 -7.02
N MET A 61 -1.31 17.26 -6.48
CA MET A 61 -0.51 18.40 -6.05
C MET A 61 -0.17 19.33 -7.23
N GLU A 62 0.24 18.78 -8.38
CA GLU A 62 0.51 19.56 -9.60
C GLU A 62 -0.72 20.35 -10.06
N ILE A 63 -1.91 19.73 -10.00
CA ILE A 63 -3.18 20.39 -10.35
C ILE A 63 -3.49 21.52 -9.36
N VAL A 64 -3.31 21.29 -8.05
CA VAL A 64 -3.60 22.29 -7.02
C VAL A 64 -2.59 23.45 -7.08
N GLU A 65 -1.33 23.21 -7.42
CA GLU A 65 -0.34 24.27 -7.67
C GLU A 65 -0.76 25.17 -8.84
N ASN A 66 -1.20 24.59 -9.96
CA ASN A 66 -1.73 25.35 -11.08
C ASN A 66 -2.99 26.17 -10.69
N MET A 67 -3.89 25.57 -9.88
CA MET A 67 -5.06 26.27 -9.35
C MET A 67 -4.68 27.43 -8.42
N GLN A 68 -3.62 27.26 -7.62
CA GLN A 68 -3.13 28.30 -6.72
C GLN A 68 -2.65 29.52 -7.51
N ASP A 69 -1.91 29.33 -8.58
CA ASP A 69 -1.46 30.42 -9.45
C ASP A 69 -2.66 31.12 -10.11
N LEU A 70 -3.60 30.36 -10.67
CA LEU A 70 -4.81 30.90 -11.30
C LEU A 70 -5.68 31.71 -10.31
N THR A 71 -5.91 31.20 -9.11
CA THR A 71 -6.71 31.90 -8.08
C THR A 71 -6.01 33.15 -7.58
N LYS A 72 -4.68 33.12 -7.47
CA LYS A 72 -3.87 34.29 -7.13
C LYS A 72 -3.97 35.39 -8.18
N ASP A 73 -3.89 35.03 -9.46
CA ASP A 73 -4.04 35.97 -10.56
C ASP A 73 -5.44 36.55 -10.61
N THR A 74 -6.46 35.72 -10.37
CA THR A 74 -7.86 36.16 -10.27
C THR A 74 -8.03 37.17 -9.13
N TRP A 75 -7.45 36.90 -7.96
CA TRP A 75 -7.50 37.82 -6.83
C TRP A 75 -6.80 39.15 -7.15
N ASN A 76 -5.62 39.13 -7.78
CA ASN A 76 -4.91 40.33 -8.20
C ASN A 76 -5.71 41.14 -9.23
N MET A 77 -6.37 40.46 -10.18
CA MET A 77 -7.25 41.11 -11.17
C MET A 77 -8.45 41.80 -10.49
N MET A 78 -9.09 41.14 -9.51
CA MET A 78 -10.20 41.73 -8.76
C MET A 78 -9.78 42.96 -7.96
N LYS A 79 -8.55 42.98 -7.41
CA LYS A 79 -7.99 44.16 -6.72
C LYS A 79 -7.85 45.35 -7.70
N LEU A 80 -7.29 45.11 -8.88
CA LEU A 80 -7.15 46.15 -9.90
C LEU A 80 -8.50 46.67 -10.36
N GLN A 81 -9.47 45.79 -10.59
CA GLN A 81 -10.82 46.19 -10.98
C GLN A 81 -11.51 47.04 -9.89
N MET A 82 -11.24 46.74 -8.60
CA MET A 82 -11.75 47.55 -7.50
C MET A 82 -11.11 48.93 -7.48
N GLU A 83 -9.80 49.05 -7.75
CA GLU A 83 -9.09 50.32 -7.83
C GLU A 83 -9.65 51.21 -8.95
N TYR A 84 -10.04 50.62 -10.08
CA TYR A 84 -10.70 51.31 -11.20
C TYR A 84 -12.22 51.49 -11.04
N GLY A 85 -12.79 51.12 -9.87
CA GLY A 85 -14.20 51.27 -9.57
C GLY A 85 -15.13 50.29 -10.29
N SER A 86 -14.58 49.25 -10.93
CA SER A 86 -15.36 48.26 -11.72
C SER A 86 -15.79 47.04 -10.88
N ALA A 87 -15.16 46.79 -9.72
CA ALA A 87 -15.49 45.69 -8.83
C ALA A 87 -15.81 46.15 -7.41
N ARG A 88 -16.64 45.39 -6.70
CA ARG A 88 -16.98 45.65 -5.29
C ARG A 88 -15.95 45.01 -4.36
N ALA A 89 -15.75 45.58 -3.19
CA ALA A 89 -14.88 45.02 -2.14
C ALA A 89 -15.24 43.58 -1.76
N THR A 90 -16.53 43.22 -1.78
CA THR A 90 -17.00 41.86 -1.52
C THR A 90 -16.48 40.83 -2.54
N SER A 91 -16.33 41.24 -3.82
CA SER A 91 -15.76 40.38 -4.87
C SER A 91 -14.28 40.11 -4.65
N VAL A 92 -13.52 41.13 -4.20
CA VAL A 92 -12.12 40.96 -3.84
C VAL A 92 -11.95 40.00 -2.66
N GLN A 93 -12.77 40.16 -1.61
CA GLN A 93 -12.75 39.28 -0.44
C GLN A 93 -13.13 37.82 -0.81
N SER A 94 -14.08 37.63 -1.72
CA SER A 94 -14.44 36.30 -2.21
C SER A 94 -13.29 35.64 -2.99
N ALA A 95 -12.59 36.39 -3.83
CA ALA A 95 -11.44 35.89 -4.56
C ALA A 95 -10.27 35.58 -3.62
N GLU A 96 -10.06 36.40 -2.59
CA GLU A 96 -9.07 36.15 -1.54
C GLU A 96 -9.38 34.87 -0.76
N ALA A 97 -10.61 34.68 -0.34
CA ALA A 97 -11.06 33.47 0.36
C ALA A 97 -10.87 32.21 -0.50
N ALA A 98 -11.12 32.30 -1.81
CA ALA A 98 -10.88 31.20 -2.76
C ALA A 98 -9.39 30.85 -2.85
N TYR A 99 -8.50 31.86 -2.93
CA TYR A 99 -7.06 31.62 -2.92
C TYR A 99 -6.57 30.93 -1.64
N TYR A 100 -7.02 31.39 -0.46
CA TYR A 100 -6.62 30.74 0.79
C TYR A 100 -7.21 29.34 0.96
N SER A 101 -8.37 29.06 0.39
CA SER A 101 -8.95 27.72 0.36
C SER A 101 -8.06 26.76 -0.42
N VAL A 102 -7.59 27.16 -1.62
CA VAL A 102 -6.66 26.36 -2.44
C VAL A 102 -5.31 26.18 -1.73
N LEU A 103 -4.80 27.22 -1.06
CA LEU A 103 -3.57 27.14 -0.27
C LEU A 103 -3.69 26.11 0.87
N THR A 104 -4.82 26.08 1.56
CA THR A 104 -5.11 25.09 2.61
C THR A 104 -5.13 23.67 2.03
N GLN A 105 -5.77 23.48 0.87
CA GLN A 105 -5.79 22.20 0.16
C GLN A 105 -4.39 21.73 -0.23
N SER A 106 -3.53 22.63 -0.71
CA SER A 106 -2.12 22.35 -1.01
C SER A 106 -1.37 21.83 0.23
N ASN A 107 -1.56 22.46 1.38
CA ASN A 107 -0.92 22.04 2.63
C ASN A 107 -1.42 20.67 3.11
N THR A 108 -2.72 20.38 2.96
CA THR A 108 -3.30 19.06 3.29
C THR A 108 -2.71 17.97 2.37
N LEU A 109 -2.56 18.24 1.08
CA LEU A 109 -1.94 17.30 0.15
C LEU A 109 -0.46 17.03 0.49
N LYS A 110 0.31 18.08 0.84
CA LYS A 110 1.69 17.92 1.30
C LYS A 110 1.80 17.03 2.53
N GLN A 111 0.88 17.16 3.46
CA GLN A 111 0.80 16.29 4.63
C GLN A 111 0.50 14.84 4.21
N SER A 112 -0.52 14.62 3.38
CA SER A 112 -0.89 13.28 2.90
C SER A 112 0.25 12.59 2.13
N ILE A 113 1.01 13.34 1.33
CA ILE A 113 2.20 12.83 0.64
C ILE A 113 3.22 12.33 1.66
N ARG A 114 3.56 13.14 2.68
CA ARG A 114 4.51 12.75 3.73
C ARG A 114 4.05 11.53 4.54
N GLU A 115 2.76 11.47 4.88
CA GLU A 115 2.19 10.33 5.60
C GLU A 115 2.29 9.04 4.77
N THR A 116 2.04 9.13 3.47
CA THR A 116 2.17 8.00 2.55
C THR A 116 3.63 7.58 2.36
N GLU A 117 4.57 8.54 2.25
CA GLU A 117 6.02 8.28 2.20
C GLU A 117 6.50 7.59 3.49
N ASN A 118 6.06 8.06 4.64
CA ASN A 118 6.40 7.45 5.93
C ASN A 118 5.85 6.02 6.05
N SER A 119 4.61 5.79 5.58
CA SER A 119 3.99 4.47 5.56
C SER A 119 4.75 3.51 4.66
N LEU A 120 5.23 3.99 3.51
CA LEU A 120 6.03 3.18 2.59
C LEU A 120 7.41 2.90 3.16
N SER A 121 8.07 3.88 3.77
CA SER A 121 9.36 3.70 4.46
C SER A 121 9.25 2.67 5.60
N LEU A 122 8.14 2.71 6.37
CA LEU A 122 7.88 1.73 7.42
C LEU A 122 7.76 0.31 6.87
N LEU A 123 7.07 0.11 5.75
CA LEU A 123 6.97 -1.20 5.09
C LEU A 123 8.31 -1.71 4.56
N LEU A 124 9.19 -0.80 4.15
CA LEU A 124 10.55 -1.14 3.69
C LEU A 124 11.53 -1.37 4.86
N GLY A 125 11.14 -1.04 6.09
CA GLY A 125 12.01 -1.12 7.27
C GLY A 125 13.08 -0.02 7.29
N GLU A 126 12.86 1.08 6.59
CA GLU A 126 13.79 2.20 6.49
C GLU A 126 13.31 3.40 7.33
N PRO A 127 14.23 4.30 7.75
CA PRO A 127 13.82 5.55 8.39
C PRO A 127 12.99 6.39 7.42
N ALA A 128 12.13 7.25 7.97
CA ALA A 128 11.28 8.15 7.20
C ALA A 128 12.12 9.03 6.24
N GLN A 129 11.91 8.88 4.95
CA GLN A 129 12.63 9.58 3.88
C GLN A 129 11.73 9.87 2.69
N ALA A 130 12.15 10.84 1.87
CA ALA A 130 11.50 11.10 0.59
C ALA A 130 11.80 9.95 -0.38
N ILE A 131 10.77 9.43 -1.03
CA ILE A 131 10.89 8.27 -1.93
C ILE A 131 11.00 8.77 -3.36
N ALA A 132 12.10 8.38 -4.04
CA ALA A 132 12.28 8.66 -5.45
C ALA A 132 11.22 7.90 -6.28
N ARG A 133 10.50 8.62 -7.13
CA ARG A 133 9.37 8.08 -7.89
C ARG A 133 9.24 8.69 -9.28
N GLY A 134 8.56 7.99 -10.17
CA GLY A 134 8.22 8.45 -11.50
C GLY A 134 6.97 9.33 -11.52
N LYS A 135 6.51 9.69 -12.72
CA LYS A 135 5.24 10.39 -12.92
C LYS A 135 4.14 9.39 -13.30
N LEU A 136 2.90 9.67 -12.88
CA LEU A 136 1.74 8.83 -13.18
C LEU A 136 1.51 8.70 -14.69
N ASP A 137 1.69 9.78 -15.45
CA ASP A 137 1.49 9.83 -16.90
C ASP A 137 2.45 8.91 -17.68
N ASN A 138 3.58 8.51 -17.09
CA ASN A 138 4.57 7.61 -17.70
C ASN A 138 4.28 6.13 -17.40
N GLN A 139 3.20 5.81 -16.70
CA GLN A 139 2.83 4.45 -16.37
C GLN A 139 2.05 3.80 -17.52
N ASN A 140 2.61 2.74 -18.08
CA ASN A 140 1.91 1.93 -19.09
C ASN A 140 1.05 0.87 -18.40
N LEU A 141 -0.25 1.08 -18.38
CA LEU A 141 -1.18 0.05 -17.93
C LEU A 141 -1.34 -1.02 -19.02
N PRO A 142 -1.30 -2.31 -18.66
CA PRO A 142 -1.55 -3.38 -19.63
C PRO A 142 -2.99 -3.26 -20.13
N THR A 143 -3.15 -3.11 -21.46
CA THR A 143 -4.45 -2.94 -22.11
C THR A 143 -5.24 -4.24 -22.27
N ASN A 144 -4.56 -5.39 -22.14
CA ASN A 144 -5.16 -6.71 -22.30
C ASN A 144 -5.26 -7.42 -20.94
N PHE A 145 -6.33 -7.14 -20.22
CA PHE A 145 -6.78 -8.02 -19.13
C PHE A 145 -7.60 -9.15 -19.76
N SER A 146 -6.97 -10.31 -20.02
CA SER A 146 -7.75 -11.51 -20.33
C SER A 146 -8.53 -11.91 -19.09
N GLY A 147 -9.82 -11.64 -19.08
CA GLY A 147 -10.73 -12.01 -18.01
C GLY A 147 -10.99 -13.53 -18.04
N GLY A 148 -10.16 -14.28 -17.40
CA GLY A 148 -10.33 -15.71 -17.25
C GLY A 148 -9.09 -16.31 -16.58
N VAL A 149 -9.15 -16.44 -15.27
CA VAL A 149 -8.15 -17.19 -14.51
C VAL A 149 -8.55 -18.67 -14.57
N GLY A 150 -7.76 -19.50 -15.25
CA GLY A 150 -8.00 -20.94 -15.30
C GLY A 150 -8.04 -21.56 -13.90
N ALA A 151 -8.89 -22.55 -13.67
CA ALA A 151 -9.02 -23.23 -12.38
C ALA A 151 -7.68 -23.81 -11.87
N SER A 152 -6.70 -24.05 -12.77
CA SER A 152 -5.35 -24.49 -12.42
C SER A 152 -4.56 -23.47 -11.59
N ILE A 153 -4.94 -22.20 -11.59
CA ILE A 153 -4.26 -21.15 -10.77
C ILE A 153 -4.75 -21.22 -9.32
N LEU A 154 -5.92 -21.79 -9.04
CA LEU A 154 -6.41 -22.00 -7.69
C LEU A 154 -5.45 -22.85 -6.84
N SER A 155 -4.79 -23.85 -7.43
CA SER A 155 -3.79 -24.67 -6.73
C SER A 155 -2.51 -23.89 -6.34
N ASN A 156 -2.23 -22.76 -6.99
CA ASN A 156 -1.09 -21.92 -6.69
C ASN A 156 -1.40 -20.83 -5.65
N ARG A 157 -2.66 -20.74 -5.21
CA ARG A 157 -3.05 -19.80 -4.16
C ARG A 157 -2.62 -20.32 -2.79
N PRO A 158 -1.77 -19.59 -2.06
CA PRO A 158 -1.23 -20.06 -0.79
C PRO A 158 -2.30 -20.21 0.30
N ASP A 159 -3.39 -19.45 0.25
CA ASP A 159 -4.51 -19.55 1.18
C ASP A 159 -5.33 -20.85 0.95
N VAL A 160 -5.53 -21.26 -0.29
CA VAL A 160 -6.20 -22.51 -0.63
C VAL A 160 -5.34 -23.70 -0.23
N HIS A 161 -4.06 -23.70 -0.61
CA HIS A 161 -3.13 -24.78 -0.32
C HIS A 161 -2.89 -24.94 1.20
N ALA A 162 -2.80 -23.84 1.95
CA ALA A 162 -2.70 -23.90 3.41
C ALA A 162 -3.92 -24.54 4.06
N ASN A 163 -5.14 -24.29 3.54
CA ASN A 163 -6.35 -24.93 4.03
C ASN A 163 -6.43 -26.42 3.65
N GLU A 164 -5.93 -26.81 2.47
CA GLU A 164 -5.80 -28.22 2.08
C GLU A 164 -4.85 -28.97 3.01
N MET A 165 -3.70 -28.38 3.35
CA MET A 165 -2.74 -28.97 4.29
C MET A 165 -3.27 -29.05 5.71
N ALA A 166 -4.19 -28.18 6.11
CA ALA A 166 -4.86 -28.26 7.42
C ALA A 166 -5.87 -29.42 7.53
N LEU A 167 -6.36 -29.93 6.39
CA LEU A 167 -7.30 -31.07 6.33
C LEU A 167 -6.60 -32.43 6.21
N ALA A 168 -5.31 -32.46 5.92
CA ALA A 168 -4.50 -33.67 5.72
C ALA A 168 -3.92 -34.23 7.03
#